data_7b6ada78c72b1fe7c650ac9649b682af
#
_entry.id   7b6ada78c72b1fe7c650ac9649b682af
#
_cell.length_a   1.000
_cell.length_b   1.000
_cell.length_c   1.000
_cell.angle_alpha   90.00
_cell.angle_beta   90.00
_cell.angle_gamma   90.00
#
_symmetry.space_group_name_H-M   'P 1'
#
loop_
_entity.id
_entity.type
_entity.pdbx_description
1 polymer ?
#
loop_
_entity_poly.entity_id
_entity_poly.type
_entity_poly.pdbx_seq_one_letter_code
_entity_poly.pdbx_strand_id
1 'polypeptide(L)'
;GMPIESNFTLEDEQKEQLAPVKNNAAFDMNQAYVNRPELRSLELATKIYDKKIQIARSEFLPQVVLTGNYMLTNPSVYNGFEKKFKGMFNVGVMVSAPLFEWGENKYKIRAAKSEAAIAKYELEEAKEKIELQVNQQSFRVKEAEKTLARARKNCESADENMKTANAGFKEGVIPTSDLLAAQTAWVSAHSEVIDAEINARLTQVYLKKSLGTLE
;
A
#
# COMPACT_ATOMS: atom_id res chain seq x y z
N GLY A 1 9.67 -12.62 -3.03
CA GLY A 1 10.54 -11.88 -2.15
C GLY A 1 11.89 -12.55 -2.07
N MET A 2 12.96 -11.81 -2.30
CA MET A 2 14.33 -12.33 -2.16
C MET A 2 14.71 -12.47 -0.68
N PRO A 3 15.54 -13.47 -0.30
CA PRO A 3 16.04 -13.60 1.06
C PRO A 3 16.87 -12.37 1.47
N ILE A 4 16.78 -11.98 2.75
CA ILE A 4 17.44 -10.78 3.30
C ILE A 4 18.99 -10.89 3.25
N GLU A 5 19.54 -12.10 3.13
CA GLU A 5 21.00 -12.38 3.09
C GLU A 5 21.59 -12.42 1.67
N SER A 6 20.85 -12.00 0.65
CA SER A 6 21.36 -11.99 -0.72
C SER A 6 22.42 -10.90 -0.88
N ASN A 7 23.67 -11.30 -1.20
CA ASN A 7 24.72 -10.36 -1.58
C ASN A 7 24.41 -9.81 -2.99
N PHE A 8 24.15 -8.52 -3.06
CA PHE A 8 23.96 -7.81 -4.33
C PHE A 8 25.27 -7.16 -4.75
N THR A 9 25.75 -7.45 -5.94
CA THR A 9 26.69 -6.60 -6.63
C THR A 9 25.88 -5.55 -7.37
N LEU A 10 26.03 -4.29 -6.97
CA LEU A 10 25.49 -3.17 -7.74
C LEU A 10 26.30 -3.09 -9.04
N GLU A 11 25.68 -3.46 -10.14
CA GLU A 11 26.18 -3.11 -11.46
C GLU A 11 25.99 -1.59 -11.60
N ASP A 12 27.04 -0.85 -11.93
CA ASP A 12 26.94 0.59 -12.22
C ASP A 12 26.09 0.74 -13.49
N GLU A 13 24.78 0.73 -13.31
CA GLU A 13 23.87 1.02 -14.40
C GLU A 13 24.18 2.43 -14.88
N GLN A 14 24.59 2.47 -16.14
CA GLN A 14 24.76 3.64 -17.00
C GLN A 14 23.84 4.77 -16.54
N LYS A 15 24.37 5.98 -16.45
CA LYS A 15 23.67 7.24 -16.21
C LYS A 15 22.42 7.34 -17.10
N GLU A 16 21.40 6.61 -16.76
CA GLU A 16 20.09 6.78 -17.35
C GLU A 16 19.66 8.19 -16.96
N GLN A 17 19.75 9.09 -17.91
CA GLN A 17 19.33 10.47 -17.73
C GLN A 17 17.92 10.42 -17.17
N LEU A 18 17.75 10.94 -15.96
CA LEU A 18 16.45 11.11 -15.34
C LEU A 18 15.52 11.71 -16.38
N ALA A 19 14.66 10.88 -16.97
CA ALA A 19 13.67 11.37 -17.90
C ALA A 19 12.85 12.43 -17.17
N PRO A 20 12.75 13.66 -17.68
CA PRO A 20 11.96 14.69 -17.03
C PRO A 20 10.54 14.16 -16.89
N VAL A 21 10.03 14.12 -15.67
CA VAL A 21 8.63 13.80 -15.43
C VAL A 21 7.84 14.85 -16.22
N LYS A 22 7.16 14.41 -17.28
CA LYS A 22 6.37 15.31 -18.14
C LYS A 22 5.40 16.08 -17.25
N ASN A 23 5.66 17.37 -17.09
CA ASN A 23 5.06 18.30 -16.13
C ASN A 23 3.56 18.61 -16.34
N ASN A 24 2.83 17.83 -17.15
CA ASN A 24 1.45 18.14 -17.53
C ASN A 24 0.43 17.00 -17.30
N ALA A 25 0.77 16.01 -16.54
CA ALA A 25 -0.26 15.07 -16.12
C ALA A 25 -0.79 15.52 -14.76
N ALA A 26 -1.98 16.09 -14.73
CA ALA A 26 -2.89 15.76 -13.66
C ALA A 26 -2.82 14.23 -13.59
N PHE A 27 -2.11 13.69 -12.58
CA PHE A 27 -1.97 12.23 -12.44
C PHE A 27 -3.39 11.66 -12.47
N ASP A 28 -3.60 10.70 -13.37
CA ASP A 28 -4.92 10.08 -13.45
C ASP A 28 -5.14 9.31 -12.14
N MET A 29 -5.83 9.97 -11.19
CA MET A 29 -6.15 9.39 -9.89
C MET A 29 -6.94 8.09 -10.05
N ASN A 30 -7.68 7.92 -11.16
CA ASN A 30 -8.39 6.69 -11.46
C ASN A 30 -7.40 5.53 -11.67
N GLN A 31 -6.25 5.79 -12.30
CA GLN A 31 -5.20 4.79 -12.45
C GLN A 31 -4.61 4.39 -11.09
N ALA A 32 -4.36 5.35 -10.21
CA ALA A 32 -3.90 5.06 -8.85
C ALA A 32 -4.92 4.20 -8.08
N TYR A 33 -6.22 4.49 -8.19
CA TYR A 33 -7.26 3.72 -7.52
C TYR A 33 -7.37 2.29 -8.05
N VAL A 34 -7.20 2.07 -9.36
CA VAL A 34 -7.26 0.73 -9.97
C VAL A 34 -6.05 -0.12 -9.60
N ASN A 35 -4.87 0.50 -9.53
CA ASN A 35 -3.61 -0.22 -9.32
C ASN A 35 -3.36 -0.58 -7.85
N ARG A 36 -4.04 0.07 -6.91
CA ARG A 36 -3.80 -0.17 -5.48
C ARG A 36 -4.62 -1.33 -4.92
N PRO A 37 -3.96 -2.43 -4.47
CA PRO A 37 -4.65 -3.63 -3.99
C PRO A 37 -5.39 -3.37 -2.68
N GLU A 38 -4.95 -2.40 -1.86
CA GLU A 38 -5.64 -2.04 -0.62
C GLU A 38 -7.05 -1.48 -0.88
N LEU A 39 -7.26 -0.68 -1.94
CA LEU A 39 -8.58 -0.20 -2.30
C LEU A 39 -9.49 -1.32 -2.77
N ARG A 40 -8.94 -2.23 -3.56
CA ARG A 40 -9.70 -3.41 -4.00
C ARG A 40 -10.15 -4.28 -2.83
N SER A 41 -9.30 -4.43 -1.80
CA SER A 41 -9.67 -5.18 -0.59
C SER A 41 -10.79 -4.49 0.19
N LEU A 42 -10.74 -3.16 0.33
CA LEU A 42 -11.80 -2.37 0.97
C LEU A 42 -13.11 -2.38 0.17
N GLU A 43 -13.05 -2.34 -1.16
CA GLU A 43 -14.24 -2.51 -2.01
C GLU A 43 -14.89 -3.89 -1.84
N LEU A 44 -14.09 -4.92 -1.70
CA LEU A 44 -14.60 -6.26 -1.40
C LEU A 44 -15.20 -6.32 0.01
N ALA A 45 -14.57 -5.65 0.99
CA ALA A 45 -15.10 -5.54 2.33
C ALA A 45 -16.47 -4.86 2.35
N THR A 46 -16.67 -3.77 1.62
CA THR A 46 -18.00 -3.12 1.53
C THR A 46 -19.06 -4.07 0.96
N LYS A 47 -18.70 -4.87 -0.05
CA LYS A 47 -19.61 -5.89 -0.61
C LYS A 47 -19.94 -6.98 0.41
N ILE A 48 -18.97 -7.40 1.23
CA ILE A 48 -19.20 -8.37 2.31
C ILE A 48 -20.21 -7.81 3.33
N TYR A 49 -20.03 -6.56 3.77
CA TYR A 49 -20.96 -5.94 4.71
C TYR A 49 -22.36 -5.72 4.12
N ASP A 50 -22.49 -5.38 2.83
CA ASP A 50 -23.78 -5.34 2.16
C ASP A 50 -24.44 -6.75 2.11
N LYS A 51 -23.66 -7.84 1.99
CA LYS A 51 -24.19 -9.21 2.11
C LYS A 51 -24.56 -9.58 3.54
N LYS A 52 -23.85 -9.08 4.56
CA LYS A 52 -24.24 -9.26 5.97
C LYS A 52 -25.62 -8.66 6.26
N ILE A 53 -25.99 -7.54 5.64
CA ILE A 53 -27.35 -7.00 5.74
C ILE A 53 -28.38 -8.01 5.19
N GLN A 54 -28.05 -8.67 4.07
CA GLN A 54 -28.94 -9.69 3.49
C GLN A 54 -29.06 -10.91 4.41
N ILE A 55 -27.97 -11.35 5.05
CA ILE A 55 -27.94 -12.42 6.04
C ILE A 55 -28.83 -12.05 7.23
N ALA A 56 -28.66 -10.84 7.79
CA ALA A 56 -29.50 -10.39 8.90
C ALA A 56 -31.01 -10.32 8.53
N ARG A 57 -31.33 -10.02 7.25
CA ARG A 57 -32.70 -10.09 6.75
C ARG A 57 -33.21 -11.53 6.61
N SER A 58 -32.33 -12.47 6.27
CA SER A 58 -32.72 -13.88 6.09
C SER A 58 -33.11 -14.56 7.40
N GLU A 59 -32.70 -14.02 8.54
CA GLU A 59 -33.13 -14.50 9.87
C GLU A 59 -34.66 -14.37 10.09
N PHE A 60 -35.36 -13.55 9.32
CA PHE A 60 -36.83 -13.50 9.32
C PHE A 60 -37.48 -14.63 8.50
N LEU A 61 -36.72 -15.34 7.68
CA LEU A 61 -37.24 -16.36 6.80
C LEU A 61 -37.23 -17.74 7.49
N PRO A 62 -38.16 -18.65 7.18
CA PRO A 62 -38.09 -20.02 7.60
C PRO A 62 -36.77 -20.67 7.17
N GLN A 63 -36.09 -21.30 8.12
CA GLN A 63 -34.86 -22.07 7.86
C GLN A 63 -35.20 -23.55 7.71
N VAL A 64 -34.71 -24.16 6.64
CA VAL A 64 -34.87 -25.59 6.37
C VAL A 64 -33.50 -26.25 6.50
N VAL A 65 -33.37 -27.17 7.43
CA VAL A 65 -32.13 -27.91 7.69
C VAL A 65 -32.35 -29.38 7.42
N LEU A 66 -31.51 -29.94 6.54
CA LEU A 66 -31.43 -31.39 6.32
C LEU A 66 -30.37 -31.97 7.27
N THR A 67 -30.73 -32.91 8.10
CA THR A 67 -29.81 -33.57 9.02
C THR A 67 -29.67 -35.05 8.62
N GLY A 68 -28.43 -35.53 8.60
CA GLY A 68 -28.09 -36.94 8.44
C GLY A 68 -27.13 -37.36 9.52
N ASN A 69 -27.46 -38.46 10.23
CA ASN A 69 -26.66 -38.95 11.33
C ASN A 69 -26.53 -40.46 11.22
N TYR A 70 -25.32 -40.97 11.38
CA TYR A 70 -25.03 -42.38 11.53
C TYR A 70 -24.40 -42.60 12.89
N MET A 71 -25.06 -43.41 13.73
CA MET A 71 -24.60 -43.68 15.06
C MET A 71 -24.33 -45.18 15.24
N LEU A 72 -23.15 -45.49 15.77
CA LEU A 72 -22.74 -46.84 16.11
C LEU A 72 -22.73 -46.99 17.64
N THR A 73 -23.54 -47.87 18.18
CA THR A 73 -23.65 -48.04 19.63
C THR A 73 -23.47 -49.50 20.07
N ASN A 74 -22.84 -49.66 21.23
CA ASN A 74 -22.73 -50.96 21.93
C ASN A 74 -22.93 -50.68 23.45
N PRO A 75 -23.96 -51.23 24.12
CA PRO A 75 -25.07 -52.05 23.56
C PRO A 75 -26.02 -51.23 22.67
N SER A 76 -26.69 -51.92 21.75
CA SER A 76 -27.72 -51.30 20.91
C SER A 76 -29.00 -51.10 21.70
N VAL A 77 -29.38 -49.83 21.93
CA VAL A 77 -30.61 -49.50 22.68
C VAL A 77 -31.89 -49.63 21.86
N TYR A 78 -31.77 -49.76 20.53
CA TYR A 78 -32.91 -49.78 19.61
C TYR A 78 -33.40 -51.17 19.25
N ASN A 79 -32.58 -52.23 19.50
CA ASN A 79 -32.93 -53.63 19.23
C ASN A 79 -32.82 -54.54 20.45
N GLY A 80 -33.13 -53.98 21.64
CA GLY A 80 -33.15 -54.72 22.92
C GLY A 80 -31.75 -55.08 23.41
N PHE A 81 -31.11 -54.24 24.16
CA PHE A 81 -29.86 -54.39 24.92
C PHE A 81 -28.86 -55.49 24.49
N GLU A 82 -28.75 -55.75 23.17
CA GLU A 82 -27.71 -56.65 22.65
C GLU A 82 -26.33 -56.04 22.80
N LYS A 83 -25.41 -56.72 23.47
CA LYS A 83 -24.00 -56.33 23.63
C LYS A 83 -23.20 -56.55 22.32
N LYS A 84 -23.66 -55.90 21.25
CA LYS A 84 -22.98 -55.91 19.93
C LYS A 84 -23.02 -54.51 19.31
N PHE A 85 -22.00 -54.17 18.54
CA PHE A 85 -22.02 -52.91 17.77
C PHE A 85 -23.09 -53.01 16.68
N LYS A 86 -24.05 -52.12 16.71
CA LYS A 86 -25.03 -51.93 15.62
C LYS A 86 -25.06 -50.45 15.19
N GLY A 87 -25.03 -50.24 13.88
CA GLY A 87 -25.17 -48.95 13.26
C GLY A 87 -26.64 -48.60 13.06
N MET A 88 -26.98 -47.35 13.30
CA MET A 88 -28.27 -46.77 12.96
C MET A 88 -28.08 -45.53 12.11
N PHE A 89 -28.86 -45.45 11.06
CA PHE A 89 -28.89 -44.31 10.16
C PHE A 89 -30.20 -43.55 10.36
N ASN A 90 -30.08 -42.22 10.46
CA ASN A 90 -31.23 -41.34 10.63
C ASN A 90 -31.09 -40.16 9.67
N VAL A 91 -32.14 -39.85 8.93
CA VAL A 91 -32.25 -38.65 8.09
C VAL A 91 -33.49 -37.89 8.51
N GLY A 92 -33.34 -36.60 8.70
CA GLY A 92 -34.43 -35.72 9.11
C GLY A 92 -34.40 -34.39 8.39
N VAL A 93 -35.56 -33.81 8.22
CA VAL A 93 -35.72 -32.42 7.76
C VAL A 93 -36.33 -31.62 8.89
N MET A 94 -35.66 -30.59 9.31
CA MET A 94 -36.12 -29.64 10.35
C MET A 94 -36.45 -28.31 9.67
N VAL A 95 -37.67 -27.82 9.92
CA VAL A 95 -38.09 -26.47 9.48
C VAL A 95 -38.31 -25.63 10.72
N SER A 96 -37.55 -24.53 10.83
CA SER A 96 -37.64 -23.55 11.93
C SER A 96 -38.05 -22.19 11.38
N ALA A 97 -39.12 -21.62 11.89
CA ALA A 97 -39.58 -20.26 11.49
C ALA A 97 -39.75 -19.43 12.76
N PRO A 98 -39.02 -18.30 12.87
CA PRO A 98 -39.20 -17.35 13.95
C PRO A 98 -40.55 -16.61 13.77
N LEU A 99 -41.51 -16.82 14.71
CA LEU A 99 -42.81 -16.15 14.63
C LEU A 99 -42.81 -14.78 15.31
N PHE A 100 -42.07 -14.65 16.41
CA PHE A 100 -42.03 -13.40 17.18
C PHE A 100 -40.74 -13.28 18.01
N GLU A 101 -39.96 -12.23 17.81
CA GLU A 101 -38.66 -11.99 18.45
C GLU A 101 -38.55 -10.59 19.08
N TRP A 102 -39.64 -10.03 19.58
CA TRP A 102 -39.67 -8.73 20.28
C TRP A 102 -38.89 -7.61 19.61
N GLY A 103 -38.75 -7.65 18.28
CA GLY A 103 -38.03 -6.64 17.48
C GLY A 103 -36.52 -6.86 17.39
N GLU A 104 -35.95 -7.92 17.94
CA GLU A 104 -34.51 -8.21 17.93
C GLU A 104 -33.93 -8.14 16.50
N ASN A 105 -34.54 -8.83 15.54
CA ASN A 105 -34.09 -8.86 14.17
C ASN A 105 -34.06 -7.47 13.49
N LYS A 106 -35.00 -6.57 13.86
CA LYS A 106 -34.98 -5.18 13.37
C LYS A 106 -33.74 -4.43 13.83
N TYR A 107 -33.32 -4.65 15.08
CA TYR A 107 -32.09 -4.03 15.60
C TYR A 107 -30.83 -4.67 15.00
N LYS A 108 -30.82 -5.98 14.78
CA LYS A 108 -29.73 -6.67 14.04
C LYS A 108 -29.53 -6.11 12.63
N ILE A 109 -30.62 -5.91 11.88
CA ILE A 109 -30.55 -5.29 10.56
C ILE A 109 -30.02 -3.86 10.65
N ARG A 110 -30.45 -3.10 11.67
CA ARG A 110 -29.94 -1.72 11.86
C ARG A 110 -28.45 -1.73 12.19
N ALA A 111 -27.97 -2.64 13.05
CA ALA A 111 -26.58 -2.82 13.36
C ALA A 111 -25.77 -3.17 12.10
N ALA A 112 -26.21 -4.18 11.33
CA ALA A 112 -25.56 -4.56 10.08
C ALA A 112 -25.50 -3.41 9.04
N LYS A 113 -26.53 -2.56 8.97
CA LYS A 113 -26.52 -1.36 8.12
C LYS A 113 -25.49 -0.32 8.59
N SER A 114 -25.35 -0.15 9.91
CA SER A 114 -24.34 0.76 10.47
C SER A 114 -22.93 0.25 10.20
N GLU A 115 -22.67 -1.06 10.33
CA GLU A 115 -21.40 -1.68 9.96
C GLU A 115 -21.07 -1.48 8.47
N ALA A 116 -22.06 -1.66 7.59
CA ALA A 116 -21.89 -1.40 6.16
C ALA A 116 -21.60 0.08 5.85
N ALA A 117 -22.18 1.01 6.61
CA ALA A 117 -21.89 2.44 6.47
C ALA A 117 -20.45 2.74 6.92
N ILE A 118 -19.99 2.14 8.03
CA ILE A 118 -18.58 2.28 8.48
C ILE A 118 -17.62 1.80 7.40
N ALA A 119 -17.83 0.60 6.83
CA ALA A 119 -16.98 0.06 5.78
C ALA A 119 -16.92 0.97 4.52
N LYS A 120 -18.02 1.66 4.20
CA LYS A 120 -18.05 2.65 3.10
C LYS A 120 -17.23 3.89 3.43
N TYR A 121 -17.32 4.41 4.64
CA TYR A 121 -16.52 5.55 5.08
C TYR A 121 -15.02 5.21 5.16
N GLU A 122 -14.67 3.98 5.58
CA GLU A 122 -13.28 3.51 5.55
C GLU A 122 -12.71 3.47 4.12
N LEU A 123 -13.52 3.07 3.14
CA LEU A 123 -13.13 3.11 1.73
C LEU A 123 -12.93 4.55 1.23
N GLU A 124 -13.83 5.48 1.58
CA GLU A 124 -13.73 6.89 1.22
C GLU A 124 -12.48 7.52 1.87
N GLU A 125 -12.27 7.28 3.16
CA GLU A 125 -11.08 7.75 3.88
C GLU A 125 -9.78 7.23 3.24
N ALA A 126 -9.75 5.96 2.83
CA ALA A 126 -8.60 5.39 2.15
C ALA A 126 -8.31 6.07 0.80
N LYS A 127 -9.36 6.41 0.03
CA LYS A 127 -9.23 7.16 -1.23
C LYS A 127 -8.65 8.55 -0.99
N GLU A 128 -9.16 9.27 -0.01
CA GLU A 128 -8.66 10.61 0.35
C GLU A 128 -7.20 10.58 0.82
N LYS A 129 -6.82 9.57 1.62
CA LYS A 129 -5.44 9.36 2.05
C LYS A 129 -4.50 9.09 0.86
N ILE A 130 -4.94 8.30 -0.11
CA ILE A 130 -4.17 8.02 -1.32
C ILE A 130 -4.00 9.28 -2.16
N GLU A 131 -5.07 10.06 -2.34
CA GLU A 131 -5.01 11.34 -3.05
C GLU A 131 -4.02 12.30 -2.40
N LEU A 132 -4.08 12.43 -1.08
CA LEU A 132 -3.13 13.23 -0.32
C LEU A 132 -1.69 12.75 -0.50
N GLN A 133 -1.46 11.43 -0.43
CA GLN A 133 -0.12 10.84 -0.65
C GLN A 133 0.42 11.14 -2.05
N VAL A 134 -0.38 10.94 -3.10
CA VAL A 134 0.03 11.21 -4.48
C VAL A 134 0.37 12.68 -4.67
N ASN A 135 -0.46 13.59 -4.16
CA ASN A 135 -0.22 15.02 -4.23
C ASN A 135 1.07 15.43 -3.49
N GLN A 136 1.30 14.89 -2.29
CA GLN A 136 2.53 15.14 -1.54
C GLN A 136 3.78 14.61 -2.26
N GLN A 137 3.73 13.39 -2.82
CA GLN A 137 4.87 12.85 -3.56
C GLN A 137 5.12 13.60 -4.87
N SER A 138 4.08 14.01 -5.57
CA SER A 138 4.21 14.87 -6.76
C SER A 138 4.90 16.18 -6.43
N PHE A 139 4.55 16.81 -5.32
CA PHE A 139 5.21 18.03 -4.86
C PHE A 139 6.69 17.78 -4.53
N ARG A 140 7.00 16.70 -3.81
CA ARG A 140 8.38 16.32 -3.46
C ARG A 140 9.26 16.06 -4.69
N VAL A 141 8.72 15.43 -5.74
CA VAL A 141 9.45 15.24 -7.00
C VAL A 141 9.82 16.59 -7.61
N LYS A 142 8.87 17.51 -7.73
CA LYS A 142 9.12 18.85 -8.26
C LYS A 142 10.16 19.64 -7.46
N GLU A 143 10.14 19.48 -6.14
CA GLU A 143 11.11 20.13 -5.25
C GLU A 143 12.50 19.51 -5.40
N ALA A 144 12.59 18.18 -5.47
CA ALA A 144 13.85 17.47 -5.69
C ALA A 144 14.48 17.82 -7.04
N GLU A 145 13.69 17.93 -8.12
CA GLU A 145 14.15 18.37 -9.45
C GLU A 145 14.73 19.80 -9.41
N LYS A 146 14.06 20.72 -8.71
CA LYS A 146 14.57 22.09 -8.53
C LYS A 146 15.86 22.12 -7.71
N THR A 147 15.94 21.28 -6.68
CA THR A 147 17.13 21.17 -5.84
C THR A 147 18.29 20.60 -6.64
N LEU A 148 18.07 19.57 -7.46
CA LEU A 148 19.08 19.03 -8.36
C LEU A 148 19.58 20.06 -9.36
N ALA A 149 18.66 20.85 -9.96
CA ALA A 149 19.04 21.91 -10.90
C ALA A 149 19.92 22.98 -10.21
N ARG A 150 19.61 23.35 -8.96
CA ARG A 150 20.44 24.28 -8.17
C ARG A 150 21.80 23.68 -7.85
N ALA A 151 21.84 22.43 -7.36
CA ALA A 151 23.10 21.77 -7.03
C ALA A 151 24.03 21.67 -8.23
N ARG A 152 23.51 21.31 -9.41
CA ARG A 152 24.29 21.28 -10.66
C ARG A 152 24.87 22.66 -11.02
N LYS A 153 24.08 23.72 -10.90
CA LYS A 153 24.56 25.08 -11.16
C LYS A 153 25.60 25.53 -10.14
N ASN A 154 25.44 25.18 -8.87
CA ASN A 154 26.42 25.44 -7.82
C ASN A 154 27.72 24.67 -8.07
N CYS A 155 27.66 23.44 -8.53
CA CYS A 155 28.81 22.62 -8.89
C CYS A 155 29.58 23.25 -10.07
N GLU A 156 28.88 23.69 -11.13
CA GLU A 156 29.50 24.42 -12.27
C GLU A 156 30.25 25.66 -11.79
N SER A 157 29.65 26.46 -10.90
CA SER A 157 30.32 27.64 -10.33
C SER A 157 31.54 27.27 -9.45
N ALA A 158 31.45 26.15 -8.71
CA ALA A 158 32.57 25.66 -7.92
C ALA A 158 33.73 25.14 -8.80
N ASP A 159 33.42 24.51 -9.95
CA ASP A 159 34.41 24.08 -10.93
C ASP A 159 35.17 25.28 -11.50
N GLU A 160 34.47 26.37 -11.87
CA GLU A 160 35.08 27.60 -12.36
C GLU A 160 35.94 28.28 -11.29
N ASN A 161 35.45 28.36 -10.05
CA ASN A 161 36.20 28.92 -8.93
C ASN A 161 37.47 28.10 -8.64
N MET A 162 37.39 26.79 -8.65
CA MET A 162 38.53 25.90 -8.45
C MET A 162 39.58 26.05 -9.53
N LYS A 163 39.12 26.19 -10.80
CA LYS A 163 40.01 26.44 -11.94
C LYS A 163 40.76 27.79 -11.78
N THR A 164 40.02 28.83 -11.37
CA THR A 164 40.60 30.18 -11.15
C THR A 164 41.57 30.17 -9.99
N ALA A 165 41.21 29.53 -8.88
CA ALA A 165 42.08 29.40 -7.71
C ALA A 165 43.37 28.63 -8.03
N ASN A 166 43.28 27.54 -8.79
CA ASN A 166 44.48 26.81 -9.23
C ASN A 166 45.39 27.66 -10.11
N ALA A 167 44.83 28.45 -11.01
CA ALA A 167 45.65 29.37 -11.85
C ALA A 167 46.30 30.46 -11.00
N GLY A 168 45.55 31.13 -10.13
CA GLY A 168 46.07 32.19 -9.27
C GLY A 168 47.14 31.69 -8.28
N PHE A 169 47.01 30.47 -7.80
CA PHE A 169 48.00 29.84 -6.94
C PHE A 169 49.32 29.53 -7.70
N LYS A 170 49.21 29.02 -8.92
CA LYS A 170 50.40 28.77 -9.77
C LYS A 170 51.18 30.05 -10.09
N GLU A 171 50.49 31.16 -10.25
CA GLU A 171 51.09 32.48 -10.51
C GLU A 171 51.52 33.20 -9.22
N GLY A 172 51.33 32.57 -8.03
CA GLY A 172 51.71 33.15 -6.75
C GLY A 172 50.84 34.31 -6.26
N VAL A 173 49.65 34.50 -6.86
CA VAL A 173 48.76 35.62 -6.57
C VAL A 173 47.86 35.35 -5.36
N ILE A 174 47.54 34.08 -5.06
CA ILE A 174 46.72 33.70 -3.91
C ILE A 174 47.47 32.80 -2.94
N PRO A 175 47.16 32.88 -1.63
CA PRO A 175 47.77 32.03 -0.62
C PRO A 175 47.19 30.60 -0.67
N THR A 176 47.90 29.64 -0.06
CA THR A 176 47.48 28.23 0.03
C THR A 176 46.13 28.06 0.75
N SER A 177 45.80 28.95 1.72
CA SER A 177 44.52 28.93 2.44
C SER A 177 43.33 29.10 1.48
N ASP A 178 43.46 29.99 0.49
CA ASP A 178 42.37 30.30 -0.45
C ASP A 178 42.20 29.16 -1.45
N LEU A 179 43.31 28.55 -1.89
CA LEU A 179 43.25 27.34 -2.70
C LEU A 179 42.57 26.18 -1.95
N LEU A 180 42.91 25.99 -0.66
CA LEU A 180 42.31 24.94 0.13
C LEU A 180 40.81 25.19 0.39
N ALA A 181 40.43 26.48 0.56
CA ALA A 181 39.00 26.84 0.68
C ALA A 181 38.24 26.55 -0.62
N ALA A 182 38.85 26.86 -1.78
CA ALA A 182 38.25 26.52 -3.08
C ALA A 182 38.12 25.02 -3.30
N GLN A 183 39.12 24.21 -2.88
CA GLN A 183 39.06 22.75 -2.94
C GLN A 183 37.95 22.21 -2.06
N THR A 184 37.81 22.72 -0.84
CA THR A 184 36.75 22.29 0.08
C THR A 184 35.37 22.61 -0.47
N ALA A 185 35.17 23.83 -1.02
CA ALA A 185 33.94 24.24 -1.66
C ALA A 185 33.61 23.36 -2.88
N TRP A 186 34.62 23.00 -3.68
CA TRP A 186 34.47 22.14 -4.84
C TRP A 186 33.99 20.72 -4.44
N VAL A 187 34.67 20.07 -3.47
CA VAL A 187 34.28 18.77 -2.95
C VAL A 187 32.85 18.79 -2.40
N SER A 188 32.50 19.83 -1.63
CA SER A 188 31.15 20.00 -1.08
C SER A 188 30.09 20.13 -2.16
N ALA A 189 30.34 20.93 -3.21
CA ALA A 189 29.40 21.12 -4.32
C ALA A 189 29.18 19.82 -5.13
N HIS A 190 30.23 19.04 -5.37
CA HIS A 190 30.11 17.73 -6.02
C HIS A 190 29.34 16.73 -5.17
N SER A 191 29.58 16.70 -3.87
CA SER A 191 28.80 15.84 -2.95
C SER A 191 27.33 16.23 -2.93
N GLU A 192 27.01 17.54 -2.94
CA GLU A 192 25.63 18.04 -2.99
C GLU A 192 24.89 17.60 -4.26
N VAL A 193 25.57 17.55 -5.40
CA VAL A 193 24.97 17.03 -6.66
C VAL A 193 24.62 15.57 -6.54
N ILE A 194 25.53 14.73 -5.98
CA ILE A 194 25.29 13.30 -5.80
C ILE A 194 24.08 13.09 -4.88
N ASP A 195 24.05 13.79 -3.76
CA ASP A 195 22.93 13.70 -2.81
C ASP A 195 21.59 14.13 -3.44
N ALA A 196 21.62 15.21 -4.23
CA ALA A 196 20.44 15.70 -4.93
C ALA A 196 19.96 14.73 -6.02
N GLU A 197 20.87 14.06 -6.73
CA GLU A 197 20.54 13.03 -7.72
C GLU A 197 19.89 11.80 -7.07
N ILE A 198 20.47 11.31 -5.97
CA ILE A 198 19.91 10.21 -5.19
C ILE A 198 18.50 10.58 -4.70
N ASN A 199 18.34 11.78 -4.13
CA ASN A 199 17.04 12.23 -3.63
C ASN A 199 16.00 12.38 -4.76
N ALA A 200 16.40 12.87 -5.93
CA ALA A 200 15.50 12.98 -7.09
C ALA A 200 15.03 11.60 -7.57
N ARG A 201 15.93 10.61 -7.63
CA ARG A 201 15.56 9.21 -7.96
C ARG A 201 14.64 8.59 -6.91
N LEU A 202 14.97 8.78 -5.64
CA LEU A 202 14.20 8.23 -4.53
C LEU A 202 12.77 8.78 -4.49
N THR A 203 12.60 10.09 -4.68
CA THR A 203 11.27 10.73 -4.72
C THR A 203 10.43 10.25 -5.91
N GLN A 204 11.04 9.98 -7.08
CA GLN A 204 10.36 9.38 -8.23
C GLN A 204 9.88 7.95 -7.94
N VAL A 205 10.70 7.15 -7.25
CA VAL A 205 10.30 5.79 -6.82
C VAL A 205 9.13 5.86 -5.83
N TYR A 206 9.15 6.79 -4.87
CA TYR A 206 8.04 6.99 -3.95
C TYR A 206 6.76 7.45 -4.65
N LEU A 207 6.87 8.27 -5.69
CA LEU A 207 5.71 8.64 -6.51
C LEU A 207 5.15 7.44 -7.25
N LYS A 208 5.98 6.62 -7.90
CA LYS A 208 5.55 5.36 -8.54
C LYS A 208 4.88 4.43 -7.54
N LYS A 209 5.44 4.29 -6.33
CA LYS A 209 4.82 3.53 -5.24
C LYS A 209 3.45 4.09 -4.86
N SER A 210 3.31 5.40 -4.74
CA SER A 210 2.03 6.03 -4.41
C SER A 210 0.96 5.87 -5.49
N LEU A 211 1.37 5.72 -6.75
CA LEU A 211 0.51 5.44 -7.89
C LEU A 211 0.19 3.93 -8.07
N GLY A 212 0.83 3.04 -7.31
CA GLY A 212 0.68 1.59 -7.46
C GLY A 212 1.28 1.03 -8.76
N THR A 213 2.29 1.73 -9.33
CA THR A 213 2.96 1.33 -10.58
C THR A 213 4.39 0.82 -10.34
N LEU A 214 4.72 0.46 -9.11
CA LEU A 214 6.00 -0.14 -8.75
C LEU A 214 5.87 -1.65 -9.00
N GLU A 215 6.54 -2.14 -10.04
CA GLU A 215 6.73 -3.57 -10.32
C GLU A 215 7.87 -4.15 -9.49
#